data_2c46dc4fec836f3e6e91a957d4f417d6
#
_entry.id   2c46dc4fec836f3e6e91a957d4f417d6
#
_cell.length_a   1.000
_cell.length_b   1.000
_cell.length_c   1.000
_cell.angle_alpha   90.00
_cell.angle_beta   90.00
_cell.angle_gamma   90.00
#
_symmetry.space_group_name_H-M   'P 1'
#
loop_
_entity.id
_entity.type
_entity.pdbx_description
1 polymer ?
#
loop_
_entity_poly.entity_id
_entity_poly.type
_entity_poly.pdbx_seq_one_letter_code
_entity_poly.pdbx_strand_id
1 'polypeptide(L)'
;SRRQRQMCIRDRAHHLRSEYCIKVTGVVEARPEGSENQNLASGEIEINVSELEVLNSCAPLPFQLDDEPGEEIRLRYRYLDLRRDKPAYDLRLRSKVNAAAREVLAQHDFVEIETPTMTRSTPEGARDFLVPARLQPGTFYALPQSPQLFKQLLMVAGMERYYQIARCYRDEDFRADRQPEFTQLDVEMSFVDQEDIIALAEDILVNLWKLIGYEIKTPIPRMTYADAMRLYGSDKPDLRFDIQIVECADFFQNTPFRVFQAPYVGAVVMKGGASQPRRQLDAWQEWAKQRGAKGLAYILVGEDGQLSGPVAKNISDEERAGIAAHVNAEPGDCIFFAAGDVKSSRALLGAARNEIAKKLGLIKDGDWAFTWVVDAPLFEPSADATASGDVALGNSAWTAVHHAFTSPKPESMDTFDTDPGSALAYAYDIVCNGNEIGGGSIRIHRRDVQERVFKVMGISEEEAQEKFGFLLDAFKYGAPPHGGIAFGWDRITALLAGEESIRDVIAFPKSGGGVDPLTDAPAPITAQQRKESGIDAKPVRTGEREVKSENSKDND
;
A
#
# COMPACT_ATOMS: atom_id res chain seq x y z
N SER A 1 -65.57 4.35 -1.69
CA SER A 1 -65.57 4.09 -3.13
C SER A 1 -64.12 4.05 -3.67
N ARG A 2 -63.89 3.47 -4.84
CA ARG A 2 -62.55 3.38 -5.49
C ARG A 2 -61.90 4.78 -5.66
N ARG A 3 -62.69 5.82 -5.95
CA ARG A 3 -62.26 7.22 -6.03
C ARG A 3 -61.75 7.79 -4.68
N GLN A 4 -62.40 7.44 -3.59
CA GLN A 4 -61.98 7.90 -2.25
C GLN A 4 -60.65 7.27 -1.83
N ARG A 5 -60.40 5.98 -2.13
CA ARG A 5 -59.11 5.33 -1.86
C ARG A 5 -57.97 5.95 -2.68
N GLN A 6 -58.19 6.21 -3.97
CA GLN A 6 -57.23 6.88 -4.81
C GLN A 6 -56.91 8.31 -4.33
N MET A 7 -57.92 9.05 -3.82
CA MET A 7 -57.72 10.39 -3.25
C MET A 7 -56.88 10.33 -1.98
N CYS A 8 -57.16 9.38 -1.08
CA CYS A 8 -56.35 9.18 0.13
C CYS A 8 -54.91 8.78 -0.16
N ILE A 9 -54.65 8.00 -1.22
CA ILE A 9 -53.29 7.63 -1.61
C ILE A 9 -52.52 8.84 -2.18
N ARG A 10 -53.17 9.66 -2.99
CA ARG A 10 -52.58 10.91 -3.52
C ARG A 10 -52.22 11.88 -2.39
N ASP A 11 -53.11 12.07 -1.43
CA ASP A 11 -52.86 12.94 -0.28
C ASP A 11 -51.69 12.42 0.56
N ARG A 12 -51.59 11.11 0.80
CA ARG A 12 -50.43 10.51 1.46
C ARG A 12 -49.15 10.68 0.65
N ALA A 13 -49.19 10.49 -0.67
CA ALA A 13 -48.04 10.66 -1.55
C ALA A 13 -47.49 12.10 -1.55
N HIS A 14 -48.35 13.11 -1.44
CA HIS A 14 -47.93 14.51 -1.32
C HIS A 14 -47.16 14.83 -0.03
N HIS A 15 -47.35 14.02 1.03
CA HIS A 15 -46.60 14.19 2.28
C HIS A 15 -45.28 13.44 2.31
N LEU A 16 -44.98 12.60 1.30
CA LEU A 16 -43.69 11.94 1.20
C LEU A 16 -42.56 12.95 0.96
N ARG A 17 -41.42 12.65 1.51
CA ARG A 17 -40.17 13.39 1.30
C ARG A 17 -39.09 12.42 0.81
N SER A 18 -38.02 12.97 0.31
CA SER A 18 -36.87 12.19 -0.15
C SER A 18 -36.39 11.22 0.91
N GLU A 19 -35.99 10.04 0.51
CA GLU A 19 -35.42 8.97 1.36
C GLU A 19 -36.38 8.37 2.41
N TYR A 20 -37.71 8.62 2.31
CA TYR A 20 -38.66 7.89 3.13
C TYR A 20 -38.64 6.41 2.74
N CYS A 21 -38.65 5.53 3.74
CA CYS A 21 -38.85 4.11 3.53
C CYS A 21 -40.36 3.82 3.46
N ILE A 22 -40.82 3.35 2.31
CA ILE A 22 -42.24 3.11 2.05
C ILE A 22 -42.51 1.67 1.59
N LYS A 23 -43.71 1.20 1.87
CA LYS A 23 -44.27 -0.02 1.30
C LYS A 23 -45.44 0.33 0.40
N VAL A 24 -45.42 -0.19 -0.80
CA VAL A 24 -46.53 -0.02 -1.76
C VAL A 24 -47.08 -1.38 -2.15
N THR A 25 -48.41 -1.43 -2.31
CA THR A 25 -49.13 -2.56 -2.92
C THR A 25 -49.81 -2.04 -4.17
N GLY A 26 -49.67 -2.73 -5.29
CA GLY A 26 -50.22 -2.27 -6.55
C GLY A 26 -50.09 -3.30 -7.67
N VAL A 27 -50.47 -2.91 -8.85
CA VAL A 27 -50.33 -3.69 -10.09
C VAL A 27 -49.13 -3.18 -10.88
N VAL A 28 -48.27 -4.10 -11.30
CA VAL A 28 -47.17 -3.79 -12.19
C VAL A 28 -47.73 -3.66 -13.60
N GLU A 29 -47.44 -2.54 -14.25
CA GLU A 29 -47.92 -2.20 -15.60
C GLU A 29 -46.73 -1.74 -16.44
N ALA A 30 -46.78 -1.92 -17.77
CA ALA A 30 -45.81 -1.30 -18.68
C ALA A 30 -45.99 0.21 -18.65
N ARG A 31 -44.89 0.94 -18.66
CA ARG A 31 -44.96 2.39 -18.83
C ARG A 31 -45.53 2.73 -20.22
N PRO A 32 -46.25 3.85 -20.32
CA PRO A 32 -46.66 4.35 -21.65
C PRO A 32 -45.47 4.50 -22.59
N GLU A 33 -45.68 4.20 -23.87
CA GLU A 33 -44.66 4.34 -24.92
C GLU A 33 -44.03 5.74 -24.87
N GLY A 34 -42.69 5.82 -24.81
CA GLY A 34 -41.94 7.07 -24.70
C GLY A 34 -41.79 7.63 -23.27
N SER A 35 -42.30 6.91 -22.25
CA SER A 35 -42.17 7.27 -20.81
C SER A 35 -41.22 6.35 -20.04
N GLU A 36 -40.51 5.47 -20.76
CA GLU A 36 -39.56 4.56 -20.19
C GLU A 36 -38.37 5.34 -19.56
N ASN A 37 -37.93 4.93 -18.37
CA ASN A 37 -36.80 5.52 -17.71
C ASN A 37 -35.54 4.67 -17.93
N GLN A 38 -34.71 5.06 -18.88
CA GLN A 38 -33.48 4.33 -19.25
C GLN A 38 -32.42 4.31 -18.12
N ASN A 39 -32.57 5.15 -17.09
CA ASN A 39 -31.66 5.19 -15.95
C ASN A 39 -32.00 4.15 -14.86
N LEU A 40 -33.09 3.41 -15.02
CA LEU A 40 -33.52 2.37 -14.06
C LEU A 40 -33.52 1.01 -14.76
N ALA A 41 -32.99 0.00 -14.07
CA ALA A 41 -33.02 -1.39 -14.56
C ALA A 41 -34.45 -1.91 -14.81
N SER A 42 -35.45 -1.35 -14.10
CA SER A 42 -36.89 -1.65 -14.25
C SER A 42 -37.66 -0.50 -14.90
N GLY A 43 -36.98 0.32 -15.69
CA GLY A 43 -37.54 1.56 -16.25
C GLY A 43 -38.63 1.38 -17.29
N GLU A 44 -38.87 0.18 -17.79
CA GLU A 44 -39.94 -0.18 -18.71
C GLU A 44 -41.29 -0.39 -18.01
N ILE A 45 -41.28 -0.54 -16.68
CA ILE A 45 -42.47 -0.81 -15.87
C ILE A 45 -42.71 0.27 -14.83
N GLU A 46 -43.96 0.35 -14.34
CA GLU A 46 -44.38 1.15 -13.20
C GLU A 46 -45.38 0.39 -12.34
N ILE A 47 -45.57 0.86 -11.12
CA ILE A 47 -46.52 0.27 -10.19
C ILE A 47 -47.72 1.20 -10.04
N ASN A 48 -48.90 0.75 -10.47
CA ASN A 48 -50.16 1.42 -10.19
C ASN A 48 -50.58 1.13 -8.74
N VAL A 49 -50.25 2.07 -7.84
CA VAL A 49 -50.31 1.88 -6.39
C VAL A 49 -51.78 1.89 -5.90
N SER A 50 -52.20 0.86 -5.19
CA SER A 50 -53.48 0.75 -4.52
C SER A 50 -53.41 0.98 -3.02
N GLU A 51 -52.23 0.77 -2.39
CA GLU A 51 -51.99 1.02 -0.97
C GLU A 51 -50.60 1.58 -0.76
N LEU A 52 -50.46 2.54 0.15
CA LEU A 52 -49.20 3.19 0.51
C LEU A 52 -49.10 3.24 2.04
N GLU A 53 -47.99 2.70 2.54
CA GLU A 53 -47.61 2.71 3.96
C GLU A 53 -46.25 3.33 4.11
N VAL A 54 -46.07 4.31 5.01
CA VAL A 54 -44.79 4.84 5.41
C VAL A 54 -44.23 3.94 6.50
N LEU A 55 -43.15 3.20 6.19
CA LEU A 55 -42.47 2.33 7.15
C LEU A 55 -41.57 3.15 8.07
N ASN A 56 -40.90 4.14 7.52
CA ASN A 56 -40.09 5.07 8.29
C ASN A 56 -39.94 6.40 7.54
N SER A 57 -39.98 7.51 8.28
CA SER A 57 -39.73 8.84 7.75
C SER A 57 -38.25 9.15 7.75
N CYS A 58 -37.83 10.13 6.97
CA CYS A 58 -36.45 10.60 6.88
C CYS A 58 -36.38 12.09 7.25
N ALA A 59 -35.40 12.46 8.07
CA ALA A 59 -35.05 13.86 8.29
C ALA A 59 -34.39 14.44 7.03
N PRO A 60 -34.33 15.76 6.86
CA PRO A 60 -33.56 16.36 5.78
C PRO A 60 -32.11 15.86 5.79
N LEU A 61 -31.63 15.40 4.62
CA LEU A 61 -30.27 14.89 4.50
C LEU A 61 -29.26 16.02 4.72
N PRO A 62 -28.09 15.75 5.35
CA PRO A 62 -27.01 16.73 5.52
C PRO A 62 -26.33 17.12 4.19
N PHE A 63 -26.52 16.33 3.14
CA PHE A 63 -26.09 16.57 1.75
C PHE A 63 -27.00 15.80 0.78
N GLN A 64 -27.08 16.24 -0.45
CA GLN A 64 -27.82 15.48 -1.47
C GLN A 64 -26.99 14.28 -1.98
N LEU A 65 -27.65 13.19 -2.36
CA LEU A 65 -26.96 11.95 -2.76
C LEU A 65 -26.25 12.06 -4.11
N ASP A 66 -26.60 13.04 -4.93
CA ASP A 66 -25.98 13.40 -6.21
C ASP A 66 -24.89 14.48 -6.09
N ASP A 67 -24.72 15.08 -4.90
CA ASP A 67 -23.63 16.02 -4.62
C ASP A 67 -22.32 15.28 -4.32
N GLU A 68 -21.20 16.00 -4.39
CA GLU A 68 -19.88 15.54 -3.94
C GLU A 68 -19.44 16.32 -2.68
N PRO A 69 -19.94 15.94 -1.50
CA PRO A 69 -19.58 16.61 -0.26
C PRO A 69 -18.12 16.33 0.11
N GLY A 70 -17.54 17.23 0.91
CA GLY A 70 -16.18 17.08 1.42
C GLY A 70 -16.00 15.82 2.28
N GLU A 71 -14.78 15.33 2.36
CA GLU A 71 -14.43 14.05 3.02
C GLU A 71 -14.93 13.97 4.47
N GLU A 72 -14.80 15.04 5.26
CA GLU A 72 -15.24 15.04 6.66
C GLU A 72 -16.74 14.73 6.81
N ILE A 73 -17.57 15.34 5.97
CA ILE A 73 -19.02 15.12 5.97
C ILE A 73 -19.33 13.70 5.49
N ARG A 74 -18.65 13.23 4.44
CA ARG A 74 -18.79 11.87 3.90
C ARG A 74 -18.45 10.82 4.96
N LEU A 75 -17.40 11.00 5.73
CA LEU A 75 -16.99 10.06 6.77
C LEU A 75 -17.93 10.12 8.00
N ARG A 76 -18.37 11.30 8.39
CA ARG A 76 -19.33 11.49 9.51
C ARG A 76 -20.68 10.83 9.23
N TYR A 77 -21.16 10.95 8.01
CA TYR A 77 -22.42 10.35 7.54
C TYR A 77 -22.18 9.22 6.54
N ARG A 78 -21.15 8.39 6.79
CA ARG A 78 -20.71 7.36 5.85
C ARG A 78 -21.85 6.43 5.41
N TYR A 79 -22.80 6.12 6.28
CA TYR A 79 -23.99 5.33 5.96
C TYR A 79 -24.94 6.02 4.95
N LEU A 80 -24.89 7.33 4.81
CA LEU A 80 -25.57 8.06 3.74
C LEU A 80 -24.71 8.16 2.47
N ASP A 81 -23.41 8.40 2.63
CA ASP A 81 -22.46 8.42 1.52
C ASP A 81 -22.48 7.08 0.75
N LEU A 82 -22.64 5.95 1.47
CA LEU A 82 -22.76 4.62 0.88
C LEU A 82 -24.08 4.36 0.14
N ARG A 83 -25.06 5.27 0.18
CA ARG A 83 -26.25 5.24 -0.69
C ARG A 83 -25.96 5.76 -2.09
N ARG A 84 -24.89 6.53 -2.26
CA ARG A 84 -24.46 7.06 -3.57
C ARG A 84 -23.96 5.92 -4.45
N ASP A 85 -24.17 6.05 -5.75
CA ASP A 85 -23.88 4.97 -6.71
C ASP A 85 -22.40 4.54 -6.70
N LYS A 86 -21.47 5.50 -6.72
CA LYS A 86 -20.03 5.19 -6.80
C LYS A 86 -19.51 4.52 -5.52
N PRO A 87 -19.71 5.04 -4.29
CA PRO A 87 -19.30 4.35 -3.07
C PRO A 87 -19.96 2.97 -2.88
N ALA A 88 -21.22 2.83 -3.27
CA ALA A 88 -21.91 1.53 -3.25
C ALA A 88 -21.30 0.54 -4.26
N TYR A 89 -20.95 1.01 -5.46
CA TYR A 89 -20.27 0.21 -6.48
C TYR A 89 -18.91 -0.28 -5.98
N ASP A 90 -18.11 0.59 -5.34
CA ASP A 90 -16.78 0.27 -4.86
C ASP A 90 -16.79 -0.87 -3.84
N LEU A 91 -17.73 -0.85 -2.89
CA LEU A 91 -17.87 -1.94 -1.92
C LEU A 91 -18.38 -3.25 -2.57
N ARG A 92 -19.26 -3.16 -3.56
CA ARG A 92 -19.71 -4.34 -4.31
C ARG A 92 -18.57 -4.92 -5.16
N LEU A 93 -17.75 -4.06 -5.77
CA LEU A 93 -16.55 -4.47 -6.50
C LEU A 93 -15.57 -5.18 -5.56
N ARG A 94 -15.32 -4.63 -4.37
CA ARG A 94 -14.48 -5.28 -3.36
C ARG A 94 -14.95 -6.70 -3.03
N SER A 95 -16.25 -6.91 -2.91
CA SER A 95 -16.82 -8.26 -2.71
C SER A 95 -16.51 -9.20 -3.88
N LYS A 96 -16.60 -8.71 -5.12
CA LYS A 96 -16.24 -9.49 -6.32
C LYS A 96 -14.74 -9.81 -6.38
N VAL A 97 -13.88 -8.86 -5.98
CA VAL A 97 -12.43 -9.04 -5.88
C VAL A 97 -12.11 -10.17 -4.90
N ASN A 98 -12.76 -10.18 -3.71
CA ASN A 98 -12.60 -11.27 -2.75
C ASN A 98 -13.03 -12.63 -3.33
N ALA A 99 -14.17 -12.67 -3.99
CA ALA A 99 -14.69 -13.91 -4.59
C ALA A 99 -13.76 -14.46 -5.68
N ALA A 100 -13.28 -13.59 -6.57
CA ALA A 100 -12.36 -13.97 -7.66
C ALA A 100 -11.04 -14.53 -7.12
N ALA A 101 -10.46 -13.89 -6.10
CA ALA A 101 -9.23 -14.39 -5.48
C ALA A 101 -9.42 -15.76 -4.83
N ARG A 102 -10.52 -15.96 -4.09
CA ARG A 102 -10.84 -17.27 -3.49
C ARG A 102 -11.01 -18.36 -4.54
N GLU A 103 -11.64 -18.04 -5.67
CA GLU A 103 -11.82 -19.00 -6.76
C GLU A 103 -10.48 -19.45 -7.34
N VAL A 104 -9.58 -18.52 -7.65
CA VAL A 104 -8.24 -18.84 -8.16
C VAL A 104 -7.46 -19.69 -7.14
N LEU A 105 -7.44 -19.27 -5.87
CA LEU A 105 -6.70 -20.00 -4.83
C LEU A 105 -7.26 -21.39 -4.57
N ALA A 106 -8.59 -21.57 -4.66
CA ALA A 106 -9.21 -22.90 -4.57
C ALA A 106 -8.81 -23.82 -5.73
N GLN A 107 -8.64 -23.28 -6.94
CA GLN A 107 -8.15 -24.05 -8.11
C GLN A 107 -6.70 -24.50 -7.95
N HIS A 108 -5.91 -23.81 -7.12
CA HIS A 108 -4.54 -24.15 -6.77
C HIS A 108 -4.40 -24.94 -5.46
N ASP A 109 -5.49 -25.48 -4.93
CA ASP A 109 -5.55 -26.28 -3.70
C ASP A 109 -5.09 -25.54 -2.43
N PHE A 110 -5.29 -24.23 -2.37
CA PHE A 110 -5.02 -23.43 -1.18
C PHE A 110 -6.11 -23.59 -0.12
N VAL A 111 -5.68 -23.59 1.14
CA VAL A 111 -6.56 -23.63 2.32
C VAL A 111 -6.64 -22.24 2.94
N GLU A 112 -7.86 -21.73 3.11
CA GLU A 112 -8.11 -20.47 3.83
C GLU A 112 -8.03 -20.73 5.34
N ILE A 113 -7.09 -20.10 6.03
CA ILE A 113 -6.85 -20.30 7.46
C ILE A 113 -6.75 -18.95 8.15
N GLU A 114 -7.58 -18.75 9.18
CA GLU A 114 -7.50 -17.57 10.03
C GLU A 114 -6.39 -17.73 11.08
N THR A 115 -5.62 -16.67 11.28
CA THR A 115 -4.58 -16.58 12.30
C THR A 115 -5.01 -15.62 13.41
N PRO A 116 -4.42 -15.69 14.63
CA PRO A 116 -4.85 -14.84 15.73
C PRO A 116 -4.68 -13.35 15.46
N THR A 117 -5.65 -12.54 15.92
CA THR A 117 -5.55 -11.07 15.96
C THR A 117 -5.06 -10.54 17.31
N MET A 118 -5.15 -11.32 18.38
CA MET A 118 -4.53 -11.02 19.68
C MET A 118 -3.26 -11.84 19.82
N THR A 119 -2.12 -11.22 19.57
CA THR A 119 -0.83 -11.90 19.50
C THR A 119 0.15 -11.32 20.52
N ARG A 120 1.35 -11.84 20.55
CA ARG A 120 2.47 -11.21 21.23
C ARG A 120 3.04 -10.10 20.34
N SER A 121 3.50 -9.01 20.94
CA SER A 121 4.28 -7.99 20.25
C SER A 121 5.52 -8.61 19.61
N THR A 122 5.63 -8.49 18.30
CA THR A 122 6.81 -8.92 17.53
C THR A 122 7.17 -7.78 16.58
N PRO A 123 8.40 -7.28 16.62
CA PRO A 123 8.78 -6.14 15.79
C PRO A 123 8.83 -6.53 14.30
N GLU A 124 8.03 -5.83 13.48
CA GLU A 124 7.93 -6.03 12.02
C GLU A 124 8.12 -4.72 11.22
N GLY A 125 8.77 -3.70 11.79
CA GLY A 125 9.05 -2.44 11.12
C GLY A 125 8.10 -1.29 11.46
N ALA A 126 6.91 -1.55 12.02
CA ALA A 126 5.98 -0.54 12.52
C ALA A 126 5.78 -0.66 14.04
N ARG A 127 5.09 0.32 14.64
CA ARG A 127 4.64 0.21 16.03
C ARG A 127 3.37 -0.63 16.12
N ASP A 128 3.24 -1.38 17.21
CA ASP A 128 2.09 -2.22 17.50
C ASP A 128 0.98 -1.42 18.21
N PHE A 129 -0.28 -1.75 17.90
CA PHE A 129 -1.40 -1.44 18.78
C PHE A 129 -1.48 -2.47 19.91
N LEU A 130 -1.57 -2.00 21.15
CA LEU A 130 -1.56 -2.84 22.34
C LEU A 130 -2.96 -2.96 22.95
N VAL A 131 -3.31 -4.17 23.37
CA VAL A 131 -4.58 -4.49 24.03
C VAL A 131 -4.28 -5.04 25.43
N PRO A 132 -4.80 -4.42 26.51
CA PRO A 132 -4.50 -4.88 27.88
C PRO A 132 -5.12 -6.25 28.16
N ALA A 133 -4.35 -7.12 28.81
CA ALA A 133 -4.80 -8.46 29.19
C ALA A 133 -5.39 -8.44 30.62
N ARG A 134 -6.71 -8.32 30.74
CA ARG A 134 -7.43 -8.24 32.04
C ARG A 134 -7.10 -9.36 33.01
N LEU A 135 -6.92 -10.58 32.51
CA LEU A 135 -6.60 -11.75 33.35
C LEU A 135 -5.13 -11.80 33.82
N GLN A 136 -4.28 -10.97 33.20
CA GLN A 136 -2.87 -10.84 33.56
C GLN A 136 -2.51 -9.34 33.64
N PRO A 137 -2.92 -8.64 34.70
CA PRO A 137 -2.72 -7.19 34.81
C PRO A 137 -1.27 -6.78 34.59
N GLY A 138 -1.05 -5.70 33.86
CA GLY A 138 0.27 -5.21 33.46
C GLY A 138 0.89 -5.92 32.24
N THR A 139 0.16 -6.85 31.60
CA THR A 139 0.55 -7.47 30.34
C THR A 139 -0.40 -7.08 29.21
N PHE A 140 0.09 -7.17 27.97
CA PHE A 140 -0.64 -6.74 26.79
C PHE A 140 -0.56 -7.76 25.66
N TYR A 141 -1.64 -7.91 24.93
CA TYR A 141 -1.61 -8.44 23.57
C TYR A 141 -1.22 -7.32 22.60
N ALA A 142 -0.70 -7.68 21.45
CA ALA A 142 -0.53 -6.80 20.31
C ALA A 142 -1.46 -7.22 19.17
N LEU A 143 -1.97 -6.24 18.41
CA LEU A 143 -2.66 -6.52 17.15
C LEU A 143 -1.61 -6.78 16.06
N PRO A 144 -1.79 -7.77 15.16
CA PRO A 144 -0.76 -8.22 14.24
C PRO A 144 -0.55 -7.19 13.11
N GLN A 145 0.70 -6.91 12.81
CA GLN A 145 1.08 -6.12 11.64
C GLN A 145 0.94 -6.90 10.34
N SER A 146 1.10 -8.22 10.41
CA SER A 146 0.86 -9.21 9.37
C SER A 146 0.76 -10.61 9.99
N PRO A 147 0.26 -11.63 9.29
CA PRO A 147 0.27 -13.02 9.76
C PRO A 147 1.61 -13.73 9.55
N GLN A 148 2.72 -13.03 9.32
CA GLN A 148 4.01 -13.57 8.88
C GLN A 148 4.51 -14.77 9.69
N LEU A 149 4.54 -14.66 11.00
CA LEU A 149 5.08 -15.73 11.85
C LEU A 149 4.16 -16.96 11.88
N PHE A 150 2.86 -16.75 11.92
CA PHE A 150 1.87 -17.83 11.95
C PHE A 150 1.79 -18.60 10.64
N LYS A 151 1.90 -17.92 9.48
CA LYS A 151 1.91 -18.61 8.19
C LYS A 151 3.16 -19.47 8.00
N GLN A 152 4.31 -19.05 8.52
CA GLN A 152 5.51 -19.88 8.52
C GLN A 152 5.34 -21.11 9.43
N LEU A 153 4.69 -20.96 10.61
CA LEU A 153 4.32 -22.10 11.45
C LEU A 153 3.36 -23.05 10.76
N LEU A 154 2.44 -22.55 9.94
CA LEU A 154 1.54 -23.39 9.13
C LEU A 154 2.30 -24.20 8.08
N MET A 155 3.39 -23.68 7.53
CA MET A 155 4.27 -24.45 6.64
C MET A 155 4.98 -25.57 7.41
N VAL A 156 5.50 -25.30 8.61
CA VAL A 156 6.05 -26.34 9.49
C VAL A 156 4.99 -27.38 9.87
N ALA A 157 3.74 -26.96 10.04
CA ALA A 157 2.58 -27.84 10.30
C ALA A 157 2.15 -28.70 9.09
N GLY A 158 2.75 -28.52 7.93
CA GLY A 158 2.43 -29.30 6.74
C GLY A 158 1.18 -28.86 5.99
N MET A 159 0.72 -27.62 6.19
CA MET A 159 -0.43 -27.05 5.46
C MET A 159 -0.11 -26.73 3.99
N GLU A 160 1.12 -26.72 3.61
CA GLU A 160 1.72 -26.56 2.28
C GLU A 160 1.26 -25.36 1.46
N ARG A 161 -0.06 -25.06 1.45
CA ARG A 161 -0.67 -23.98 0.66
C ARG A 161 -1.73 -23.26 1.50
N TYR A 162 -1.35 -22.09 2.00
CA TYR A 162 -2.16 -21.25 2.89
C TYR A 162 -2.48 -19.93 2.23
N TYR A 163 -3.69 -19.44 2.47
CA TYR A 163 -4.02 -18.03 2.28
C TYR A 163 -4.97 -17.51 3.33
N GLN A 164 -5.02 -16.19 3.44
CA GLN A 164 -5.96 -15.48 4.29
C GLN A 164 -6.22 -14.07 3.73
N ILE A 165 -7.48 -13.63 3.74
CA ILE A 165 -7.82 -12.21 3.61
C ILE A 165 -7.74 -11.63 5.02
N ALA A 166 -6.54 -11.14 5.38
CA ALA A 166 -6.15 -10.81 6.73
C ALA A 166 -6.35 -9.34 7.08
N ARG A 167 -6.87 -9.06 8.27
CA ARG A 167 -6.82 -7.72 8.86
C ARG A 167 -5.46 -7.51 9.51
N CYS A 168 -4.81 -6.40 9.15
CA CYS A 168 -3.50 -6.00 9.66
C CYS A 168 -3.60 -4.63 10.32
N TYR A 169 -2.72 -4.37 11.29
CA TYR A 169 -2.77 -3.18 12.12
C TYR A 169 -1.36 -2.60 12.27
N ARG A 170 -1.20 -1.30 11.98
CA ARG A 170 0.08 -0.60 12.14
C ARG A 170 -0.15 0.81 12.67
N ASP A 171 0.53 1.15 13.75
CA ASP A 171 0.52 2.51 14.31
C ASP A 171 1.59 3.35 13.62
N GLU A 172 1.24 3.85 12.43
CA GLU A 172 2.07 4.65 11.56
C GLU A 172 1.36 5.98 11.22
N ASP A 173 2.11 6.89 10.59
CA ASP A 173 1.53 8.15 10.10
C ASP A 173 0.48 7.90 9.02
N PHE A 174 -0.64 8.57 9.14
CA PHE A 174 -1.77 8.43 8.23
C PHE A 174 -1.55 9.22 6.94
N ARG A 175 -1.83 8.57 5.80
CA ARG A 175 -1.76 9.15 4.45
C ARG A 175 -2.96 8.68 3.63
N ALA A 176 -3.13 9.23 2.42
CA ALA A 176 -4.20 8.79 1.51
C ALA A 176 -4.12 7.28 1.15
N ASP A 177 -2.92 6.72 1.22
CA ASP A 177 -2.59 5.33 0.90
C ASP A 177 -2.28 4.47 2.14
N ARG A 178 -2.50 4.98 3.36
CA ARG A 178 -2.24 4.28 4.63
C ARG A 178 -3.39 4.46 5.62
N GLN A 179 -3.77 3.35 6.24
CA GLN A 179 -4.76 3.28 7.32
C GLN A 179 -4.17 2.50 8.50
N PRO A 180 -4.58 2.78 9.76
CA PRO A 180 -4.08 2.06 10.93
C PRO A 180 -4.51 0.59 10.94
N GLU A 181 -5.63 0.29 10.30
CA GLU A 181 -6.14 -1.04 10.01
C GLU A 181 -6.42 -1.17 8.52
N PHE A 182 -5.91 -2.22 7.93
CA PHE A 182 -6.01 -2.48 6.49
C PHE A 182 -6.12 -3.97 6.22
N THR A 183 -6.34 -4.33 4.97
CA THR A 183 -6.51 -5.72 4.56
C THR A 183 -5.40 -6.13 3.60
N GLN A 184 -4.88 -7.33 3.80
CA GLN A 184 -3.98 -8.02 2.86
C GLN A 184 -4.62 -9.31 2.38
N LEU A 185 -4.42 -9.66 1.11
CA LEU A 185 -4.46 -11.06 0.71
C LEU A 185 -3.07 -11.63 0.98
N ASP A 186 -2.98 -12.51 1.95
CA ASP A 186 -1.73 -13.12 2.41
C ASP A 186 -1.65 -14.58 1.97
N VAL A 187 -0.52 -14.97 1.38
CA VAL A 187 -0.32 -16.29 0.74
C VAL A 187 1.04 -16.85 1.15
N GLU A 188 1.08 -18.15 1.47
CA GLU A 188 2.33 -18.87 1.74
C GLU A 188 2.27 -20.29 1.17
N MET A 189 3.40 -20.75 0.60
CA MET A 189 3.54 -22.08 -0.02
C MET A 189 4.83 -22.77 0.39
N SER A 190 4.79 -24.09 0.55
CA SER A 190 5.96 -24.95 0.79
C SER A 190 6.51 -25.53 -0.50
N PHE A 191 7.81 -25.85 -0.50
CA PHE A 191 8.54 -26.51 -1.60
C PHE A 191 8.51 -25.73 -2.91
N VAL A 192 8.70 -24.42 -2.81
CA VAL A 192 8.62 -23.46 -3.92
C VAL A 192 9.85 -22.57 -3.98
N ASP A 193 10.06 -22.00 -5.16
CA ASP A 193 10.99 -20.89 -5.40
C ASP A 193 10.26 -19.61 -5.82
N GLN A 194 11.01 -18.60 -6.20
CA GLN A 194 10.49 -17.31 -6.65
C GLN A 194 9.55 -17.44 -7.85
N GLU A 195 9.87 -18.34 -8.80
CA GLU A 195 9.10 -18.49 -10.04
C GLU A 195 7.70 -19.05 -9.79
N ASP A 196 7.58 -19.97 -8.83
CA ASP A 196 6.29 -20.56 -8.44
C ASP A 196 5.37 -19.50 -7.83
N ILE A 197 5.91 -18.63 -6.96
CA ILE A 197 5.15 -17.54 -6.34
C ILE A 197 4.74 -16.48 -7.38
N ILE A 198 5.64 -16.09 -8.27
CA ILE A 198 5.36 -15.15 -9.35
C ILE A 198 4.25 -15.68 -10.26
N ALA A 199 4.32 -16.95 -10.66
CA ALA A 199 3.31 -17.56 -11.52
C ALA A 199 1.92 -17.54 -10.86
N LEU A 200 1.81 -17.90 -9.58
CA LEU A 200 0.56 -17.82 -8.83
C LEU A 200 0.05 -16.39 -8.72
N ALA A 201 0.93 -15.44 -8.39
CA ALA A 201 0.57 -14.03 -8.26
C ALA A 201 0.05 -13.46 -9.59
N GLU A 202 0.68 -13.80 -10.71
CA GLU A 202 0.22 -13.39 -12.04
C GLU A 202 -1.17 -13.97 -12.37
N ASP A 203 -1.43 -15.23 -12.02
CA ASP A 203 -2.75 -15.84 -12.23
C ASP A 203 -3.84 -15.13 -11.40
N ILE A 204 -3.57 -14.81 -10.14
CA ILE A 204 -4.47 -14.00 -9.31
C ILE A 204 -4.74 -12.65 -9.97
N LEU A 205 -3.71 -11.90 -10.33
CA LEU A 205 -3.84 -10.55 -10.89
C LEU A 205 -4.59 -10.55 -12.23
N VAL A 206 -4.32 -11.49 -13.11
CA VAL A 206 -5.03 -11.66 -14.40
C VAL A 206 -6.54 -11.81 -14.14
N ASN A 207 -6.94 -12.62 -13.18
CA ASN A 207 -8.35 -12.84 -12.88
C ASN A 207 -9.00 -11.63 -12.19
N LEU A 208 -8.26 -10.86 -11.39
CA LEU A 208 -8.78 -9.63 -10.78
C LEU A 208 -9.03 -8.54 -11.83
N TRP A 209 -8.08 -8.31 -12.76
CA TRP A 209 -8.23 -7.26 -13.78
C TRP A 209 -9.29 -7.59 -14.83
N LYS A 210 -9.60 -8.87 -15.04
CA LYS A 210 -10.77 -9.28 -15.86
C LYS A 210 -12.08 -8.73 -15.33
N LEU A 211 -12.22 -8.46 -14.02
CA LEU A 211 -13.44 -7.88 -13.43
C LEU A 211 -13.77 -6.49 -13.98
N ILE A 212 -12.76 -5.78 -14.47
CA ILE A 212 -12.90 -4.45 -15.11
C ILE A 212 -12.70 -4.50 -16.63
N GLY A 213 -12.66 -5.70 -17.21
CA GLY A 213 -12.53 -5.91 -18.66
C GLY A 213 -11.12 -5.71 -19.20
N TYR A 214 -10.09 -5.71 -18.36
CA TYR A 214 -8.70 -5.60 -18.78
C TYR A 214 -7.99 -6.96 -18.73
N GLU A 215 -7.25 -7.27 -19.79
CA GLU A 215 -6.45 -8.49 -19.89
C GLU A 215 -4.97 -8.20 -19.69
N ILE A 216 -4.43 -8.63 -18.54
CA ILE A 216 -3.01 -8.51 -18.25
C ILE A 216 -2.22 -9.50 -19.11
N LYS A 217 -1.21 -9.00 -19.81
CA LYS A 217 -0.27 -9.84 -20.57
C LYS A 217 0.75 -10.46 -19.64
N THR A 218 0.89 -11.79 -19.71
CA THR A 218 1.90 -12.55 -18.96
C THR A 218 2.91 -13.20 -19.93
N PRO A 219 4.17 -13.43 -19.51
CA PRO A 219 4.71 -13.06 -18.19
C PRO A 219 4.84 -11.53 -18.04
N ILE A 220 4.58 -11.04 -16.82
CA ILE A 220 4.77 -9.62 -16.50
C ILE A 220 6.27 -9.30 -16.57
N PRO A 221 6.66 -8.15 -17.19
CA PRO A 221 8.07 -7.74 -17.26
C PRO A 221 8.73 -7.63 -15.89
N ARG A 222 10.03 -7.88 -15.83
CA ARG A 222 10.84 -7.80 -14.62
C ARG A 222 11.97 -6.80 -14.77
N MET A 223 12.33 -6.16 -13.67
CA MET A 223 13.56 -5.38 -13.55
C MET A 223 14.19 -5.63 -12.18
N THR A 224 15.49 -5.38 -12.08
CA THR A 224 16.17 -5.40 -10.80
C THR A 224 15.86 -4.12 -10.02
N TYR A 225 15.93 -4.19 -8.69
CA TYR A 225 15.85 -3.01 -7.83
C TYR A 225 16.90 -1.95 -8.23
N ALA A 226 18.12 -2.38 -8.55
CA ALA A 226 19.18 -1.49 -8.99
C ALA A 226 18.79 -0.71 -10.26
N ASP A 227 18.21 -1.38 -11.26
CA ASP A 227 17.72 -0.74 -12.48
C ASP A 227 16.51 0.16 -12.23
N ALA A 228 15.57 -0.24 -11.38
CA ALA A 228 14.45 0.60 -11.00
C ALA A 228 14.91 1.93 -10.38
N MET A 229 15.87 1.88 -9.46
CA MET A 229 16.45 3.07 -8.83
C MET A 229 17.27 3.89 -9.81
N ARG A 230 18.06 3.26 -10.68
CA ARG A 230 18.92 3.93 -11.67
C ARG A 230 18.10 4.64 -12.75
N LEU A 231 17.11 3.96 -13.33
CA LEU A 231 16.35 4.46 -14.48
C LEU A 231 15.15 5.32 -14.08
N TYR A 232 14.55 5.08 -12.92
CA TYR A 232 13.29 5.70 -12.53
C TYR A 232 13.33 6.40 -11.17
N GLY A 233 14.42 6.25 -10.41
CA GLY A 233 14.58 6.88 -9.09
C GLY A 233 13.58 6.39 -8.04
N SER A 234 13.01 5.20 -8.23
CA SER A 234 12.00 4.62 -7.36
C SER A 234 12.02 3.09 -7.48
N ASP A 235 11.77 2.40 -6.39
CA ASP A 235 11.53 0.95 -6.33
C ASP A 235 10.12 0.54 -6.83
N LYS A 236 9.26 1.51 -7.06
CA LYS A 236 7.89 1.35 -7.59
C LYS A 236 7.63 2.30 -8.76
N PRO A 237 8.31 2.11 -9.89
CA PRO A 237 8.23 3.03 -11.03
C PRO A 237 6.86 2.97 -11.72
N ASP A 238 6.35 4.14 -12.12
CA ASP A 238 5.24 4.23 -13.05
C ASP A 238 5.77 4.08 -14.48
N LEU A 239 5.39 3.01 -15.15
CA LEU A 239 5.85 2.65 -16.50
C LEU A 239 4.83 2.94 -17.59
N ARG A 240 3.78 3.72 -17.29
CA ARG A 240 2.77 4.12 -18.30
C ARG A 240 3.29 5.13 -19.32
N PHE A 241 4.48 5.66 -19.11
CA PHE A 241 5.14 6.64 -19.98
C PHE A 241 6.66 6.39 -20.03
N ASP A 242 7.27 6.78 -21.16
CA ASP A 242 8.70 6.54 -21.42
C ASP A 242 9.54 7.78 -21.11
N ILE A 243 9.84 8.00 -19.84
CA ILE A 243 10.82 8.97 -19.36
C ILE A 243 11.75 8.22 -18.41
N GLN A 244 13.04 8.21 -18.72
CA GLN A 244 14.07 7.57 -17.89
C GLN A 244 15.08 8.61 -17.42
N ILE A 245 15.68 8.34 -16.28
CA ILE A 245 16.85 9.09 -15.78
C ILE A 245 18.06 8.67 -16.60
N VAL A 246 18.82 9.66 -17.08
CA VAL A 246 20.11 9.45 -17.72
C VAL A 246 21.21 9.85 -16.75
N GLU A 247 22.14 8.94 -16.47
CA GLU A 247 23.29 9.24 -15.63
C GLU A 247 24.31 10.09 -16.40
N CYS A 248 24.78 11.16 -15.77
CA CYS A 248 25.63 12.15 -16.37
C CYS A 248 26.94 12.37 -15.59
N ALA A 249 27.23 11.59 -14.54
CA ALA A 249 28.43 11.77 -13.73
C ALA A 249 29.72 11.65 -14.57
N ASP A 250 29.83 10.63 -15.43
CA ASP A 250 30.98 10.41 -16.29
C ASP A 250 31.08 11.49 -17.38
N PHE A 251 29.93 11.98 -17.87
CA PHE A 251 29.89 13.07 -18.86
C PHE A 251 30.46 14.37 -18.28
N PHE A 252 30.17 14.67 -17.02
CA PHE A 252 30.60 15.88 -16.31
C PHE A 252 31.86 15.68 -15.45
N GLN A 253 32.63 14.61 -15.62
CA GLN A 253 33.80 14.31 -14.76
C GLN A 253 34.84 15.43 -14.68
N ASN A 254 34.99 16.23 -15.75
CA ASN A 254 35.92 17.33 -15.85
C ASN A 254 35.24 18.71 -15.90
N THR A 255 34.01 18.81 -15.46
CA THR A 255 33.22 20.03 -15.57
C THR A 255 33.77 21.19 -14.74
N PRO A 256 33.78 22.42 -15.28
CA PRO A 256 34.08 23.61 -14.50
C PRO A 256 32.88 24.00 -13.58
N PHE A 257 31.70 23.44 -13.80
CA PHE A 257 30.50 23.78 -13.04
C PHE A 257 30.50 23.11 -11.66
N ARG A 258 30.79 23.89 -10.64
CA ARG A 258 30.99 23.43 -9.26
C ARG A 258 29.82 22.57 -8.72
N VAL A 259 28.59 22.86 -9.11
CA VAL A 259 27.39 22.09 -8.67
C VAL A 259 27.43 20.65 -9.17
N PHE A 260 28.02 20.43 -10.37
CA PHE A 260 28.12 19.09 -10.96
C PHE A 260 29.41 18.35 -10.58
N GLN A 261 30.30 19.00 -9.83
CA GLN A 261 31.44 18.35 -9.17
C GLN A 261 30.94 17.61 -7.92
N ALA A 262 30.08 16.61 -8.11
CA ALA A 262 29.36 15.87 -7.08
C ALA A 262 29.47 14.36 -7.33
N PRO A 263 29.25 13.51 -6.32
CA PRO A 263 29.29 12.05 -6.50
C PRO A 263 28.30 11.53 -7.54
N TYR A 264 27.20 12.23 -7.75
CA TYR A 264 26.16 11.88 -8.70
C TYR A 264 25.66 13.11 -9.46
N VAL A 265 25.45 12.96 -10.75
CA VAL A 265 24.73 13.88 -11.63
C VAL A 265 23.81 13.05 -12.53
N GLY A 266 22.54 13.34 -12.54
CA GLY A 266 21.55 12.71 -13.41
C GLY A 266 20.63 13.74 -14.06
N ALA A 267 19.96 13.32 -15.12
CA ALA A 267 19.06 14.18 -15.90
C ALA A 267 17.77 13.47 -16.30
N VAL A 268 16.71 14.24 -16.45
CA VAL A 268 15.45 13.85 -17.13
C VAL A 268 15.08 14.92 -18.15
N VAL A 269 14.46 14.50 -19.26
CA VAL A 269 14.08 15.38 -20.36
C VAL A 269 12.57 15.61 -20.36
N MET A 270 12.18 16.87 -20.41
CA MET A 270 10.79 17.28 -20.66
C MET A 270 10.64 17.70 -22.10
N LYS A 271 9.97 16.89 -22.92
CA LYS A 271 9.72 17.18 -24.32
C LYS A 271 8.91 18.47 -24.47
N GLY A 272 9.36 19.35 -25.38
CA GLY A 272 8.71 20.65 -25.59
C GLY A 272 8.86 21.64 -24.42
N GLY A 273 9.66 21.30 -23.40
CA GLY A 273 9.75 22.06 -22.16
C GLY A 273 10.49 23.40 -22.27
N ALA A 274 11.22 23.66 -23.37
CA ALA A 274 11.92 24.93 -23.60
C ALA A 274 10.97 26.12 -23.81
N SER A 275 9.73 25.86 -24.25
CA SER A 275 8.69 26.88 -24.45
C SER A 275 8.00 27.33 -23.16
N GLN A 276 8.34 26.76 -22.02
CA GLN A 276 7.75 27.13 -20.74
C GLN A 276 8.05 28.59 -20.39
N PRO A 277 7.04 29.37 -19.97
CA PRO A 277 7.29 30.71 -19.48
C PRO A 277 8.11 30.68 -18.19
N ARG A 278 8.88 31.75 -17.94
CA ARG A 278 9.76 31.86 -16.77
C ARG A 278 9.07 31.51 -15.44
N ARG A 279 7.80 31.91 -15.31
CA ARG A 279 7.00 31.61 -14.12
C ARG A 279 6.89 30.08 -13.86
N GLN A 280 6.79 29.26 -14.92
CA GLN A 280 6.75 27.79 -14.77
C GLN A 280 8.12 27.23 -14.41
N LEU A 281 9.19 27.77 -14.97
CA LEU A 281 10.56 27.39 -14.57
C LEU A 281 10.86 27.75 -13.12
N ASP A 282 10.38 28.91 -12.64
CA ASP A 282 10.48 29.28 -11.23
C ASP A 282 9.64 28.37 -10.35
N ALA A 283 8.46 27.94 -10.80
CA ALA A 283 7.62 26.98 -10.10
C ALA A 283 8.30 25.59 -9.93
N TRP A 284 9.10 25.15 -10.90
CA TRP A 284 9.91 23.95 -10.77
C TRP A 284 10.95 24.04 -9.65
N GLN A 285 11.53 25.23 -9.44
CA GLN A 285 12.47 25.45 -8.35
C GLN A 285 11.80 25.33 -6.98
N GLU A 286 10.61 25.93 -6.81
CA GLU A 286 9.83 25.82 -5.58
C GLU A 286 9.34 24.40 -5.35
N TRP A 287 8.91 23.71 -6.41
CA TRP A 287 8.55 22.30 -6.37
C TRP A 287 9.68 21.40 -5.83
N ALA A 288 10.92 21.65 -6.28
CA ALA A 288 12.09 20.92 -5.80
C ALA A 288 12.44 21.26 -4.34
N LYS A 289 12.34 22.52 -3.94
CA LYS A 289 12.57 22.97 -2.55
C LYS A 289 11.59 22.35 -1.57
N GLN A 290 10.31 22.23 -1.94
CA GLN A 290 9.29 21.54 -1.13
C GLN A 290 9.63 20.07 -0.88
N ARG A 291 10.52 19.49 -1.69
CA ARG A 291 11.04 18.12 -1.58
C ARG A 291 12.41 18.03 -0.93
N GLY A 292 12.86 19.11 -0.30
CA GLY A 292 14.13 19.16 0.42
C GLY A 292 15.37 19.41 -0.46
N ALA A 293 15.21 19.64 -1.76
CA ALA A 293 16.30 19.97 -2.65
C ALA A 293 16.59 21.50 -2.63
N LYS A 294 17.80 21.89 -3.04
CA LYS A 294 18.16 23.32 -3.17
C LYS A 294 17.51 23.97 -4.40
N GLY A 295 17.08 23.19 -5.37
CA GLY A 295 16.49 23.58 -6.63
C GLY A 295 16.57 22.45 -7.63
N LEU A 296 16.10 22.69 -8.84
CA LEU A 296 16.17 21.76 -9.98
C LEU A 296 16.90 22.48 -11.12
N ALA A 297 18.18 22.16 -11.32
CA ALA A 297 18.99 22.76 -12.36
C ALA A 297 18.45 22.40 -13.76
N TYR A 298 18.57 23.29 -14.72
CA TYR A 298 18.01 23.02 -16.05
C TYR A 298 18.82 23.67 -17.20
N ILE A 299 18.66 23.08 -18.38
CA ILE A 299 19.06 23.61 -19.70
C ILE A 299 17.80 23.65 -20.57
N LEU A 300 17.62 24.75 -21.32
CA LEU A 300 16.66 24.86 -22.39
C LEU A 300 17.37 24.67 -23.72
N VAL A 301 16.86 23.76 -24.55
CA VAL A 301 17.33 23.53 -25.92
C VAL A 301 16.45 24.35 -26.86
N GLY A 302 16.99 25.45 -27.43
CA GLY A 302 16.25 26.29 -28.36
C GLY A 302 15.88 25.55 -29.64
N GLU A 303 14.92 26.06 -30.39
CA GLU A 303 14.51 25.52 -31.69
C GLU A 303 15.68 25.53 -32.72
N ASP A 304 16.64 26.43 -32.54
CA ASP A 304 17.87 26.53 -33.30
C ASP A 304 19.00 25.61 -32.77
N GLY A 305 18.72 24.82 -31.74
CA GLY A 305 19.67 23.95 -31.05
C GLY A 305 20.60 24.68 -30.07
N GLN A 306 20.47 26.01 -29.91
CA GLN A 306 21.28 26.76 -28.95
C GLN A 306 20.82 26.48 -27.52
N LEU A 307 21.78 26.27 -26.63
CA LEU A 307 21.49 25.99 -25.20
C LEU A 307 21.44 27.29 -24.40
N SER A 308 20.45 27.38 -23.54
CA SER A 308 20.26 28.48 -22.61
C SER A 308 19.88 27.99 -21.20
N GLY A 309 19.86 28.90 -20.24
CA GLY A 309 19.54 28.59 -18.86
C GLY A 309 20.74 28.58 -17.92
N PRO A 310 20.51 28.34 -16.61
CA PRO A 310 21.55 28.47 -15.59
C PRO A 310 22.74 27.54 -15.78
N VAL A 311 22.49 26.28 -16.17
CA VAL A 311 23.54 25.28 -16.36
C VAL A 311 24.36 25.57 -17.60
N ALA A 312 23.73 25.93 -18.72
CA ALA A 312 24.38 26.19 -20.00
C ALA A 312 25.48 27.26 -19.92
N LYS A 313 25.36 28.20 -18.98
CA LYS A 313 26.33 29.29 -18.78
C LYS A 313 27.58 28.87 -18.01
N ASN A 314 27.54 27.75 -17.31
CA ASN A 314 28.56 27.35 -16.34
C ASN A 314 29.33 26.09 -16.75
N ILE A 315 28.87 25.36 -17.77
CA ILE A 315 29.54 24.17 -18.33
C ILE A 315 30.51 24.56 -19.43
N SER A 316 31.43 23.64 -19.77
CA SER A 316 32.40 23.87 -20.86
C SER A 316 31.74 23.90 -22.24
N ASP A 317 32.49 24.39 -23.25
CA ASP A 317 32.02 24.41 -24.64
C ASP A 317 31.82 22.99 -25.19
N GLU A 318 32.69 22.06 -24.81
CA GLU A 318 32.59 20.64 -25.16
C GLU A 318 31.33 19.99 -24.54
N GLU A 319 31.11 20.22 -23.25
CA GLU A 319 29.90 19.75 -22.56
C GLU A 319 28.63 20.35 -23.17
N ARG A 320 28.67 21.64 -23.53
CA ARG A 320 27.55 22.34 -24.19
C ARG A 320 27.23 21.74 -25.55
N ALA A 321 28.26 21.36 -26.32
CA ALA A 321 28.07 20.73 -27.62
C ALA A 321 27.52 19.29 -27.52
N GLY A 322 27.79 18.56 -26.43
CA GLY A 322 27.47 17.13 -26.30
C GLY A 322 26.26 16.78 -25.44
N ILE A 323 25.86 17.65 -24.52
CA ILE A 323 24.86 17.26 -23.50
C ILE A 323 23.50 16.88 -24.06
N ALA A 324 23.00 17.60 -25.07
CA ALA A 324 21.70 17.30 -25.68
C ALA A 324 21.70 15.89 -26.29
N ALA A 325 22.74 15.52 -27.01
CA ALA A 325 22.89 14.18 -27.57
C ALA A 325 23.03 13.11 -26.49
N HIS A 326 23.81 13.40 -25.42
CA HIS A 326 24.00 12.47 -24.31
C HIS A 326 22.69 12.07 -23.61
N VAL A 327 21.75 13.01 -23.45
CA VAL A 327 20.46 12.77 -22.79
C VAL A 327 19.29 12.54 -23.77
N ASN A 328 19.56 12.46 -25.07
CA ASN A 328 18.55 12.34 -26.14
C ASN A 328 17.51 13.48 -26.14
N ALA A 329 17.98 14.70 -25.85
CA ALA A 329 17.15 15.89 -25.96
C ALA A 329 17.18 16.45 -27.39
N GLU A 330 16.04 16.97 -27.84
CA GLU A 330 15.83 17.57 -29.15
C GLU A 330 15.63 19.09 -29.03
N PRO A 331 15.77 19.85 -30.13
CA PRO A 331 15.34 21.25 -30.13
C PRO A 331 13.92 21.42 -29.59
N GLY A 332 13.73 22.39 -28.72
CA GLY A 332 12.46 22.62 -28.01
C GLY A 332 12.34 21.95 -26.63
N ASP A 333 13.26 21.08 -26.24
CA ASP A 333 13.20 20.34 -24.98
C ASP A 333 13.82 21.11 -23.79
N CYS A 334 13.39 20.75 -22.58
CA CYS A 334 14.04 21.16 -21.32
C CYS A 334 14.68 19.95 -20.66
N ILE A 335 15.95 20.10 -20.26
CA ILE A 335 16.71 19.10 -19.54
C ILE A 335 16.77 19.53 -18.07
N PHE A 336 16.23 18.72 -17.16
CA PHE A 336 16.35 18.92 -15.71
C PHE A 336 17.43 18.03 -15.13
N PHE A 337 18.20 18.59 -14.18
CA PHE A 337 19.32 17.90 -13.52
C PHE A 337 19.13 17.87 -12.01
N ALA A 338 19.62 16.79 -11.40
CA ALA A 338 19.91 16.73 -9.98
C ALA A 338 21.36 16.27 -9.78
N ALA A 339 22.02 16.87 -8.81
CA ALA A 339 23.41 16.56 -8.47
C ALA A 339 23.60 16.56 -6.95
N GLY A 340 24.43 15.65 -6.44
CA GLY A 340 24.72 15.51 -5.02
C GLY A 340 24.79 14.06 -4.56
N ASP A 341 24.11 13.75 -3.46
CA ASP A 341 23.96 12.40 -2.99
C ASP A 341 23.14 11.55 -3.99
N VAL A 342 23.54 10.31 -4.18
CA VAL A 342 22.96 9.41 -5.19
C VAL A 342 21.47 9.15 -4.89
N LYS A 343 21.13 8.78 -3.65
CA LYS A 343 19.77 8.39 -3.24
C LYS A 343 18.80 9.56 -3.39
N SER A 344 19.13 10.70 -2.82
CA SER A 344 18.27 11.90 -2.85
C SER A 344 18.13 12.50 -4.26
N SER A 345 19.22 12.50 -5.05
CA SER A 345 19.19 12.99 -6.42
C SER A 345 18.34 12.12 -7.34
N ARG A 346 18.47 10.81 -7.26
CA ARG A 346 17.62 9.87 -8.00
C ARG A 346 16.16 9.98 -7.59
N ALA A 347 15.86 10.11 -6.29
CA ALA A 347 14.50 10.31 -5.79
C ALA A 347 13.87 11.60 -6.35
N LEU A 348 14.60 12.70 -6.38
CA LEU A 348 14.14 13.96 -6.96
C LEU A 348 13.84 13.83 -8.45
N LEU A 349 14.73 13.20 -9.23
CA LEU A 349 14.52 12.97 -10.66
C LEU A 349 13.38 11.99 -10.93
N GLY A 350 13.20 10.97 -10.10
CA GLY A 350 12.06 10.06 -10.15
C GLY A 350 10.72 10.77 -9.91
N ALA A 351 10.68 11.69 -8.95
CA ALA A 351 9.53 12.55 -8.74
C ALA A 351 9.30 13.52 -9.91
N ALA A 352 10.39 14.09 -10.48
CA ALA A 352 10.31 15.01 -11.60
C ALA A 352 9.75 14.33 -12.86
N ARG A 353 10.14 13.08 -13.16
CA ARG A 353 9.57 12.32 -14.29
C ARG A 353 8.06 12.15 -14.19
N ASN A 354 7.54 11.85 -13.00
CA ASN A 354 6.10 11.73 -12.76
C ASN A 354 5.38 13.08 -12.93
N GLU A 355 5.96 14.16 -12.42
CA GLU A 355 5.39 15.51 -12.58
C GLU A 355 5.40 15.97 -14.04
N ILE A 356 6.46 15.66 -14.79
CA ILE A 356 6.53 15.91 -16.23
C ILE A 356 5.42 15.16 -16.96
N ALA A 357 5.25 13.87 -16.67
CA ALA A 357 4.20 13.06 -17.29
C ALA A 357 2.80 13.63 -17.04
N LYS A 358 2.54 14.08 -15.81
CA LYS A 358 1.29 14.75 -15.45
C LYS A 358 1.07 16.05 -16.22
N LYS A 359 2.10 16.91 -16.29
CA LYS A 359 2.01 18.20 -17.00
C LYS A 359 1.82 18.03 -18.51
N LEU A 360 2.42 17.00 -19.09
CA LEU A 360 2.31 16.69 -20.52
C LEU A 360 1.11 15.82 -20.87
N GLY A 361 0.33 15.34 -19.89
CA GLY A 361 -0.82 14.48 -20.12
C GLY A 361 -0.44 13.15 -20.78
N LEU A 362 0.69 12.56 -20.40
CA LEU A 362 1.21 11.33 -21.02
C LEU A 362 0.45 10.07 -20.59
N ILE A 363 -0.21 10.12 -19.44
CA ILE A 363 -1.00 9.01 -18.91
C ILE A 363 -2.45 9.18 -19.35
N LYS A 364 -3.02 8.13 -19.95
CA LYS A 364 -4.42 8.10 -20.39
C LYS A 364 -5.25 7.26 -19.42
N ASP A 365 -6.53 7.57 -19.35
CA ASP A 365 -7.48 6.75 -18.60
C ASP A 365 -7.50 5.33 -19.16
N GLY A 366 -7.42 4.35 -18.25
CA GLY A 366 -7.38 2.93 -18.62
C GLY A 366 -6.00 2.38 -19.00
N ASP A 367 -4.93 3.19 -18.91
CA ASP A 367 -3.56 2.70 -19.07
C ASP A 367 -3.14 1.89 -17.86
N TRP A 368 -2.60 0.70 -18.09
CA TRP A 368 -2.05 -0.19 -17.07
C TRP A 368 -0.63 -0.62 -17.43
N ALA A 369 0.26 -0.50 -16.45
CA ALA A 369 1.64 -0.95 -16.58
C ALA A 369 2.06 -1.71 -15.31
N PHE A 370 2.41 -2.99 -15.49
CA PHE A 370 2.85 -3.88 -14.44
C PHE A 370 4.32 -4.20 -14.60
N THR A 371 5.03 -4.34 -13.49
CA THR A 371 6.40 -4.86 -13.47
C THR A 371 6.70 -5.54 -12.15
N TRP A 372 7.49 -6.60 -12.20
CA TRP A 372 8.15 -7.15 -11.02
C TRP A 372 9.45 -6.39 -10.76
N VAL A 373 9.69 -6.03 -9.52
CA VAL A 373 10.98 -5.53 -9.04
C VAL A 373 11.59 -6.62 -8.17
N VAL A 374 12.77 -7.09 -8.56
CA VAL A 374 13.49 -8.19 -7.92
C VAL A 374 14.89 -7.75 -7.50
N ASP A 375 15.59 -8.60 -6.76
CA ASP A 375 16.99 -8.37 -6.36
C ASP A 375 17.19 -7.10 -5.53
N ALA A 376 16.24 -6.84 -4.61
CA ALA A 376 16.38 -5.78 -3.63
C ALA A 376 17.54 -6.07 -2.65
N PRO A 377 18.15 -5.05 -2.03
CA PRO A 377 19.10 -5.27 -0.96
C PRO A 377 18.47 -6.10 0.19
N LEU A 378 19.25 -6.99 0.78
CA LEU A 378 18.81 -7.75 1.96
C LEU A 378 18.79 -6.85 3.20
N PHE A 379 19.79 -5.99 3.32
CA PHE A 379 19.96 -5.06 4.42
C PHE A 379 20.12 -3.63 3.93
N GLU A 380 19.74 -2.70 4.76
CA GLU A 380 20.02 -1.27 4.59
C GLU A 380 20.62 -0.69 5.87
N PRO A 381 21.32 0.47 5.79
CA PRO A 381 21.79 1.16 6.99
C PRO A 381 20.60 1.51 7.91
N SER A 382 20.70 1.20 9.20
CA SER A 382 19.65 1.48 10.19
C SER A 382 19.31 2.97 10.30
N ALA A 383 20.26 3.86 10.04
CA ALA A 383 20.03 5.30 9.97
C ALA A 383 19.10 5.69 8.80
N ASP A 384 19.19 5.00 7.65
CA ASP A 384 18.34 5.27 6.47
C ASP A 384 16.91 4.80 6.72
N ALA A 385 16.71 3.62 7.31
CA ALA A 385 15.39 3.11 7.71
C ALA A 385 14.71 4.07 8.67
N THR A 386 15.42 4.52 9.71
CA THR A 386 14.89 5.48 10.71
C THR A 386 14.53 6.83 10.06
N ALA A 387 15.37 7.31 9.14
CA ALA A 387 15.10 8.55 8.41
C ALA A 387 13.85 8.46 7.51
N SER A 388 13.52 7.26 7.03
CA SER A 388 12.30 6.98 6.25
C SER A 388 11.05 6.80 7.11
N GLY A 389 11.20 6.77 8.44
CA GLY A 389 10.11 6.61 9.41
C GLY A 389 9.84 5.17 9.83
N ASP A 390 10.67 4.22 9.39
CA ASP A 390 10.59 2.82 9.78
C ASP A 390 11.27 2.56 11.13
N VAL A 391 10.88 1.50 11.81
CA VAL A 391 11.50 1.06 13.06
C VAL A 391 12.61 0.07 12.73
N ALA A 392 13.85 0.49 12.90
CA ALA A 392 15.00 -0.41 12.75
C ALA A 392 14.94 -1.53 13.79
N LEU A 393 15.09 -2.77 13.34
CA LEU A 393 15.19 -3.94 14.19
C LEU A 393 16.63 -4.18 14.60
N GLY A 394 16.85 -4.42 15.91
CA GLY A 394 18.18 -4.67 16.44
C GLY A 394 19.00 -3.39 16.70
N ASN A 395 20.25 -3.59 17.09
CA ASN A 395 21.14 -2.53 17.59
C ASN A 395 22.40 -2.33 16.72
N SER A 396 22.42 -2.88 15.51
CA SER A 396 23.57 -2.72 14.60
C SER A 396 23.39 -1.57 13.61
N ALA A 397 24.42 -1.35 12.82
CA ALA A 397 24.37 -0.40 11.69
C ALA A 397 23.46 -0.87 10.55
N TRP A 398 22.97 -2.11 10.58
CA TRP A 398 22.19 -2.74 9.52
C TRP A 398 20.84 -3.21 10.02
N THR A 399 19.80 -3.04 9.21
CA THR A 399 18.47 -3.61 9.41
C THR A 399 17.99 -4.27 8.13
N ALA A 400 16.99 -5.16 8.22
CA ALA A 400 16.42 -5.81 7.04
C ALA A 400 15.55 -4.82 6.25
N VAL A 401 15.66 -4.86 4.91
CA VAL A 401 14.84 -4.01 4.02
C VAL A 401 13.38 -4.45 4.03
N HIS A 402 13.10 -5.75 3.93
CA HIS A 402 11.74 -6.30 4.00
C HIS A 402 11.40 -6.72 5.45
N HIS A 403 11.84 -7.90 5.85
CA HIS A 403 11.75 -8.38 7.23
C HIS A 403 12.86 -9.41 7.51
N ALA A 404 13.10 -9.66 8.78
CA ALA A 404 14.21 -10.51 9.23
C ALA A 404 14.14 -12.00 8.79
N PHE A 405 13.02 -12.43 8.24
CA PHE A 405 12.77 -13.81 7.78
C PHE A 405 12.95 -13.99 6.27
N THR A 406 13.32 -12.93 5.55
CA THR A 406 13.65 -12.98 4.13
C THR A 406 14.97 -13.70 3.91
N SER A 407 14.97 -14.70 3.01
CA SER A 407 16.19 -15.42 2.66
C SER A 407 17.15 -14.54 1.85
N PRO A 408 18.46 -14.61 2.12
CA PRO A 408 19.44 -14.17 1.13
C PRO A 408 19.25 -14.92 -0.18
N LYS A 409 19.52 -14.28 -1.31
CA LYS A 409 19.62 -15.00 -2.59
C LYS A 409 20.73 -16.06 -2.53
N PRO A 410 20.64 -17.15 -3.33
CA PRO A 410 21.65 -18.20 -3.35
C PRO A 410 23.08 -17.69 -3.51
N GLU A 411 23.30 -16.71 -4.38
CA GLU A 411 24.61 -16.08 -4.62
C GLU A 411 25.13 -15.25 -3.44
N SER A 412 24.28 -14.79 -2.56
CA SER A 412 24.65 -14.03 -1.37
C SER A 412 24.74 -14.89 -0.09
N MET A 413 24.37 -16.16 -0.16
CA MET A 413 24.20 -17.03 1.03
C MET A 413 25.49 -17.20 1.83
N ASP A 414 26.63 -17.22 1.18
CA ASP A 414 27.93 -17.43 1.84
C ASP A 414 28.58 -16.13 2.35
N THR A 415 28.10 -14.96 1.87
CA THR A 415 28.78 -13.68 2.10
C THR A 415 27.92 -12.62 2.77
N PHE A 416 26.61 -12.82 2.94
CA PHE A 416 25.70 -11.78 3.43
C PHE A 416 26.05 -11.24 4.82
N ASP A 417 26.71 -12.02 5.66
CA ASP A 417 27.12 -11.62 7.02
C ASP A 417 28.52 -11.01 7.07
N THR A 418 29.34 -11.21 6.05
CA THR A 418 30.67 -10.58 5.92
C THR A 418 30.65 -9.31 5.07
N ASP A 419 29.70 -9.21 4.15
CA ASP A 419 29.48 -8.03 3.29
C ASP A 419 27.96 -7.72 3.19
N PRO A 420 27.34 -7.21 4.28
CA PRO A 420 25.89 -6.94 4.28
C PRO A 420 25.44 -5.92 3.24
N GLY A 421 26.32 -4.98 2.88
CA GLY A 421 26.00 -3.92 1.92
C GLY A 421 25.79 -4.41 0.49
N SER A 422 26.36 -5.57 0.13
CA SER A 422 26.21 -6.18 -1.21
C SER A 422 25.22 -7.33 -1.24
N ALA A 423 24.65 -7.71 -0.09
CA ALA A 423 23.76 -8.84 0.02
C ALA A 423 22.41 -8.55 -0.64
N LEU A 424 21.96 -9.48 -1.50
CA LEU A 424 20.66 -9.40 -2.18
C LEU A 424 19.62 -10.29 -1.47
N ALA A 425 18.41 -9.77 -1.35
CA ALA A 425 17.25 -10.48 -0.85
C ALA A 425 16.63 -11.36 -1.94
N TYR A 426 16.18 -12.54 -1.57
CA TYR A 426 15.35 -13.39 -2.42
C TYR A 426 13.89 -12.93 -2.32
N ALA A 427 13.68 -11.68 -2.71
CA ALA A 427 12.42 -10.96 -2.60
C ALA A 427 11.96 -10.44 -3.96
N TYR A 428 10.67 -10.19 -4.08
CA TYR A 428 9.99 -9.76 -5.29
C TYR A 428 8.78 -8.92 -4.93
N ASP A 429 8.68 -7.74 -5.57
CA ASP A 429 7.56 -6.82 -5.43
C ASP A 429 6.85 -6.65 -6.77
N ILE A 430 5.53 -6.67 -6.76
CA ILE A 430 4.72 -6.36 -7.93
C ILE A 430 4.26 -4.91 -7.88
N VAL A 431 4.54 -4.19 -8.94
CA VAL A 431 4.24 -2.77 -9.11
C VAL A 431 3.22 -2.59 -10.23
N CYS A 432 2.21 -1.78 -9.97
CA CYS A 432 1.19 -1.38 -10.94
C CYS A 432 1.01 0.13 -10.90
N ASN A 433 1.22 0.80 -12.05
CA ASN A 433 0.99 2.24 -12.19
C ASN A 433 1.68 3.09 -11.11
N GLY A 434 2.92 2.76 -10.78
CA GLY A 434 3.68 3.48 -9.76
C GLY A 434 3.32 3.13 -8.30
N ASN A 435 2.53 2.08 -8.10
CA ASN A 435 2.16 1.58 -6.78
C ASN A 435 2.68 0.15 -6.60
N GLU A 436 3.33 -0.11 -5.49
CA GLU A 436 3.54 -1.47 -5.00
C GLU A 436 2.18 -2.03 -4.56
N ILE A 437 1.72 -3.07 -5.23
CA ILE A 437 0.43 -3.72 -4.97
C ILE A 437 0.58 -5.05 -4.24
N GLY A 438 1.80 -5.55 -4.12
CA GLY A 438 2.13 -6.74 -3.37
C GLY A 438 3.62 -6.97 -3.31
N GLY A 439 4.06 -7.68 -2.31
CA GLY A 439 5.45 -8.04 -2.11
C GLY A 439 5.61 -9.33 -1.33
N GLY A 440 6.70 -10.00 -1.56
CA GLY A 440 7.00 -11.25 -0.91
C GLY A 440 8.45 -11.66 -1.03
N SER A 441 8.77 -12.80 -0.44
CA SER A 441 10.10 -13.38 -0.50
C SER A 441 10.08 -14.88 -0.31
N ILE A 442 11.16 -15.53 -0.69
CA ILE A 442 11.50 -16.86 -0.18
C ILE A 442 12.00 -16.66 1.25
N ARG A 443 11.51 -17.49 2.18
CA ARG A 443 11.79 -17.34 3.62
C ARG A 443 13.02 -18.15 4.01
N ILE A 444 13.64 -17.74 5.09
CA ILE A 444 14.63 -18.58 5.78
C ILE A 444 13.86 -19.72 6.45
N HIS A 445 14.26 -20.96 6.18
CA HIS A 445 13.71 -22.15 6.83
C HIS A 445 14.73 -22.90 7.68
N ARG A 446 16.00 -22.47 7.62
CA ARG A 446 17.13 -23.03 8.39
C ARG A 446 17.46 -22.12 9.57
N ARG A 447 17.50 -22.71 10.75
CA ARG A 447 17.81 -21.98 12.00
C ARG A 447 19.18 -21.32 11.98
N ASP A 448 20.21 -22.00 11.48
CA ASP A 448 21.58 -21.48 11.38
C ASP A 448 21.68 -20.22 10.52
N VAL A 449 20.95 -20.18 9.41
CA VAL A 449 20.88 -18.99 8.54
C VAL A 449 20.14 -17.84 9.25
N GLN A 450 19.02 -18.15 9.93
CA GLN A 450 18.25 -17.15 10.68
C GLN A 450 19.06 -16.50 11.80
N GLU A 451 19.84 -17.29 12.53
CA GLU A 451 20.72 -16.80 13.60
C GLU A 451 21.82 -15.88 13.04
N ARG A 452 22.38 -16.18 11.86
CA ARG A 452 23.35 -15.31 11.17
C ARG A 452 22.71 -13.98 10.75
N VAL A 453 21.49 -13.99 10.21
CA VAL A 453 20.77 -12.76 9.84
C VAL A 453 20.51 -11.89 11.08
N PHE A 454 20.02 -12.47 12.17
CA PHE A 454 19.84 -11.75 13.43
C PHE A 454 21.13 -11.14 13.97
N LYS A 455 22.25 -11.85 13.84
CA LYS A 455 23.55 -11.33 14.23
C LYS A 455 23.98 -10.11 13.42
N VAL A 456 23.75 -10.09 12.10
CA VAL A 456 24.00 -8.91 11.25
C VAL A 456 23.18 -7.72 11.75
N MET A 457 21.93 -7.95 12.15
CA MET A 457 21.03 -6.91 12.65
C MET A 457 21.33 -6.49 14.09
N GLY A 458 22.25 -7.16 14.78
CA GLY A 458 22.60 -6.88 16.18
C GLY A 458 21.53 -7.33 17.19
N ILE A 459 20.76 -8.37 16.85
CA ILE A 459 19.80 -9.01 17.74
C ILE A 459 20.54 -10.14 18.48
N SER A 460 20.59 -10.07 19.81
CA SER A 460 21.25 -11.11 20.61
C SER A 460 20.48 -12.43 20.59
N GLU A 461 21.13 -13.53 20.96
CA GLU A 461 20.47 -14.85 21.07
C GLU A 461 19.33 -14.82 22.07
N GLU A 462 19.51 -14.13 23.21
CA GLU A 462 18.49 -13.97 24.25
C GLU A 462 17.28 -13.18 23.70
N GLU A 463 17.55 -12.09 23.02
CA GLU A 463 16.51 -11.26 22.41
C GLU A 463 15.77 -12.01 21.28
N ALA A 464 16.49 -12.74 20.42
CA ALA A 464 15.92 -13.58 19.39
C ALA A 464 15.02 -14.68 19.98
N GLN A 465 15.49 -15.34 21.04
CA GLN A 465 14.71 -16.37 21.74
C GLN A 465 13.49 -15.76 22.44
N GLU A 466 13.62 -14.58 23.04
CA GLU A 466 12.49 -13.90 23.67
C GLU A 466 11.40 -13.51 22.68
N LYS A 467 11.78 -12.90 21.54
CA LYS A 467 10.83 -12.35 20.55
C LYS A 467 10.34 -13.39 19.57
N PHE A 468 11.20 -14.29 19.11
CA PHE A 468 10.96 -15.22 18.00
C PHE A 468 11.20 -16.69 18.35
N GLY A 469 11.39 -17.01 19.63
CA GLY A 469 11.76 -18.35 20.10
C GLY A 469 10.81 -19.44 19.62
N PHE A 470 9.52 -19.18 19.58
CA PHE A 470 8.51 -20.13 19.10
C PHE A 470 8.70 -20.50 17.62
N LEU A 471 9.14 -19.57 16.76
CA LEU A 471 9.45 -19.86 15.36
C LEU A 471 10.80 -20.58 15.22
N LEU A 472 11.84 -20.09 15.94
CA LEU A 472 13.15 -20.73 15.95
C LEU A 472 13.09 -22.18 16.45
N ASP A 473 12.24 -22.44 17.43
CA ASP A 473 12.01 -23.79 17.95
C ASP A 473 11.25 -24.67 16.94
N ALA A 474 10.28 -24.09 16.22
CA ALA A 474 9.59 -24.82 15.15
C ALA A 474 10.53 -25.25 14.02
N PHE A 475 11.53 -24.46 13.68
CA PHE A 475 12.52 -24.82 12.65
C PHE A 475 13.35 -26.07 12.99
N LYS A 476 13.41 -26.47 14.25
CA LYS A 476 14.06 -27.71 14.67
C LYS A 476 13.33 -28.97 14.19
N TYR A 477 12.06 -28.85 13.82
CA TYR A 477 11.19 -29.96 13.43
C TYR A 477 11.00 -30.09 11.91
N GLY A 478 12.03 -29.74 11.13
CA GLY A 478 12.04 -30.00 9.71
C GLY A 478 11.18 -29.03 8.91
N ALA A 479 11.33 -27.74 9.14
CA ALA A 479 10.67 -26.70 8.34
C ALA A 479 10.99 -26.88 6.86
N PRO A 480 9.97 -26.95 5.96
CA PRO A 480 10.21 -27.04 4.53
C PRO A 480 10.74 -25.71 3.97
N PRO A 481 11.43 -25.71 2.83
CA PRO A 481 11.60 -24.50 2.05
C PRO A 481 10.24 -23.92 1.72
N HIS A 482 10.04 -22.60 1.92
CA HIS A 482 8.76 -21.94 1.70
C HIS A 482 8.92 -20.48 1.31
N GLY A 483 7.90 -19.94 0.70
CA GLY A 483 7.83 -18.57 0.30
C GLY A 483 6.38 -18.12 0.16
N GLY A 484 6.19 -16.83 0.01
CA GLY A 484 4.85 -16.26 -0.09
C GLY A 484 4.84 -14.84 -0.58
N ILE A 485 3.64 -14.30 -0.68
CA ILE A 485 3.37 -12.93 -1.08
C ILE A 485 2.18 -12.38 -0.31
N ALA A 486 2.22 -11.09 0.00
CA ALA A 486 1.09 -10.36 0.55
C ALA A 486 0.70 -9.23 -0.42
N PHE A 487 -0.58 -9.18 -0.79
CA PHE A 487 -1.11 -8.10 -1.62
C PHE A 487 -1.79 -7.06 -0.75
N GLY A 488 -1.52 -5.77 -1.02
CA GLY A 488 -2.24 -4.64 -0.44
C GLY A 488 -3.67 -4.60 -0.98
N TRP A 489 -4.60 -5.25 -0.28
CA TRP A 489 -5.93 -5.53 -0.80
C TRP A 489 -6.78 -4.28 -0.99
N ASP A 490 -6.66 -3.33 -0.08
CA ASP A 490 -7.32 -2.02 -0.20
C ASP A 490 -6.80 -1.25 -1.42
N ARG A 491 -5.48 -1.31 -1.68
CA ARG A 491 -4.85 -0.65 -2.83
C ARG A 491 -5.26 -1.28 -4.16
N ILE A 492 -5.25 -2.61 -4.26
CA ILE A 492 -5.72 -3.31 -5.47
C ILE A 492 -7.18 -2.95 -5.74
N THR A 493 -8.02 -2.96 -4.70
CA THR A 493 -9.43 -2.60 -4.85
C THR A 493 -9.60 -1.15 -5.30
N ALA A 494 -8.83 -0.21 -4.74
CA ALA A 494 -8.87 1.20 -5.15
C ALA A 494 -8.47 1.37 -6.62
N LEU A 495 -7.40 0.71 -7.07
CA LEU A 495 -6.98 0.73 -8.47
C LEU A 495 -8.06 0.18 -9.40
N LEU A 496 -8.66 -0.95 -9.08
CA LEU A 496 -9.74 -1.56 -9.86
C LEU A 496 -11.01 -0.70 -9.87
N ALA A 497 -11.28 0.03 -8.79
CA ALA A 497 -12.40 0.96 -8.67
C ALA A 497 -12.13 2.32 -9.35
N GLY A 498 -10.89 2.62 -9.72
CA GLY A 498 -10.49 3.93 -10.25
C GLY A 498 -10.45 5.03 -9.19
N GLU A 499 -10.19 4.66 -7.92
CA GLU A 499 -10.09 5.59 -6.80
C GLU A 499 -8.64 5.94 -6.46
N GLU A 500 -8.40 7.19 -6.09
CA GLU A 500 -7.08 7.67 -5.68
C GLU A 500 -6.75 7.34 -4.21
N SER A 501 -7.78 7.17 -3.38
CA SER A 501 -7.64 6.90 -1.94
C SER A 501 -8.20 5.53 -1.57
N ILE A 502 -7.45 4.77 -0.77
CA ILE A 502 -7.95 3.49 -0.22
C ILE A 502 -9.16 3.69 0.70
N ARG A 503 -9.38 4.90 1.24
CA ARG A 503 -10.55 5.21 2.08
C ARG A 503 -11.87 5.05 1.33
N ASP A 504 -11.88 5.26 0.03
CA ASP A 504 -13.08 5.16 -0.78
C ASP A 504 -13.59 3.71 -0.92
N VAL A 505 -12.69 2.73 -0.86
CA VAL A 505 -13.00 1.30 -0.97
C VAL A 505 -13.08 0.57 0.39
N ILE A 506 -12.99 1.29 1.49
CA ILE A 506 -13.19 0.78 2.85
C ILE A 506 -14.55 1.25 3.37
N ALA A 507 -15.33 0.35 3.95
CA ALA A 507 -16.70 0.67 4.38
C ALA A 507 -16.72 1.84 5.39
N PHE A 508 -15.91 1.77 6.46
CA PHE A 508 -15.80 2.77 7.51
C PHE A 508 -14.32 3.07 7.81
N PRO A 509 -13.67 3.88 6.97
CA PRO A 509 -12.26 4.22 7.14
C PRO A 509 -12.06 5.27 8.23
N LYS A 510 -10.82 5.37 8.74
CA LYS A 510 -10.39 6.52 9.55
C LYS A 510 -10.07 7.71 8.65
N SER A 511 -10.25 8.92 9.17
CA SER A 511 -9.82 10.16 8.52
C SER A 511 -8.28 10.24 8.40
N GLY A 512 -7.78 11.23 7.67
CA GLY A 512 -6.34 11.48 7.58
C GLY A 512 -5.64 11.79 8.91
N GLY A 513 -6.38 12.11 9.96
CA GLY A 513 -5.88 12.28 11.33
C GLY A 513 -6.02 11.02 12.22
N GLY A 514 -6.45 9.90 11.66
CA GLY A 514 -6.61 8.64 12.40
C GLY A 514 -7.87 8.57 13.29
N VAL A 515 -8.76 9.52 13.14
CA VAL A 515 -10.04 9.57 13.87
C VAL A 515 -11.14 8.98 13.01
N ASP A 516 -12.07 8.27 13.64
CA ASP A 516 -13.34 7.88 13.02
C ASP A 516 -14.39 8.98 13.28
N PRO A 517 -14.74 9.80 12.28
CA PRO A 517 -15.71 10.88 12.47
C PRO A 517 -17.15 10.40 12.72
N LEU A 518 -17.46 9.13 12.44
CA LEU A 518 -18.78 8.56 12.68
C LEU A 518 -18.99 8.17 14.15
N THR A 519 -17.97 7.56 14.77
CA THR A 519 -18.04 7.01 16.13
C THR A 519 -17.27 7.84 17.16
N ASP A 520 -16.54 8.87 16.73
CA ASP A 520 -15.61 9.68 17.52
C ASP A 520 -14.48 8.82 18.17
N ALA A 521 -14.13 7.66 17.57
CA ALA A 521 -12.99 6.90 18.01
C ALA A 521 -11.66 7.50 17.51
N PRO A 522 -10.57 7.48 18.33
CA PRO A 522 -10.49 6.94 19.67
C PRO A 522 -11.15 7.85 20.72
N ALA A 523 -11.70 7.24 21.75
CA ALA A 523 -12.42 7.93 22.83
C ALA A 523 -11.79 7.63 24.21
N PRO A 524 -11.92 8.53 25.19
CA PRO A 524 -11.49 8.28 26.56
C PRO A 524 -12.22 7.07 27.17
N ILE A 525 -11.51 6.33 28.01
CA ILE A 525 -12.09 5.26 28.81
C ILE A 525 -12.47 5.76 30.21
N THR A 526 -13.45 5.11 30.83
CA THR A 526 -13.86 5.42 32.19
C THR A 526 -12.81 4.97 33.22
N ALA A 527 -12.85 5.56 34.43
CA ALA A 527 -11.99 5.14 35.53
C ALA A 527 -12.18 3.66 35.90
N GLN A 528 -13.41 3.16 35.79
CA GLN A 528 -13.70 1.75 36.01
C GLN A 528 -13.08 0.85 34.94
N GLN A 529 -13.24 1.18 33.65
CA GLN A 529 -12.60 0.45 32.56
C GLN A 529 -11.08 0.44 32.72
N ARG A 530 -10.48 1.57 33.10
CA ARG A 530 -9.03 1.66 33.38
C ARG A 530 -8.59 0.74 34.48
N LYS A 531 -9.36 0.68 35.57
CA LYS A 531 -9.10 -0.23 36.71
C LYS A 531 -9.27 -1.69 36.30
N GLU A 532 -10.35 -2.03 35.60
CA GLU A 532 -10.67 -3.38 35.15
C GLU A 532 -9.65 -3.92 34.14
N SER A 533 -9.17 -3.07 33.24
CA SER A 533 -8.17 -3.46 32.25
C SER A 533 -6.75 -3.61 32.84
N GLY A 534 -6.51 -3.11 34.04
CA GLY A 534 -5.22 -3.26 34.74
C GLY A 534 -4.03 -2.61 34.02
N ILE A 535 -4.28 -1.57 33.21
CA ILE A 535 -3.23 -0.94 32.38
C ILE A 535 -2.14 -0.24 33.19
N ASP A 536 -2.45 0.16 34.44
CA ASP A 536 -1.49 0.80 35.35
C ASP A 536 -0.77 -0.22 36.27
N ALA A 537 -1.12 -1.52 36.19
CA ALA A 537 -0.50 -2.56 36.99
C ALA A 537 0.89 -2.93 36.44
N LYS A 538 1.82 -3.25 37.34
CA LYS A 538 3.10 -3.83 36.96
C LYS A 538 2.93 -5.32 36.67
N PRO A 539 3.59 -5.89 35.64
CA PRO A 539 3.52 -7.32 35.36
C PRO A 539 4.18 -8.11 36.50
N VAL A 540 3.51 -9.18 36.89
CA VAL A 540 4.10 -10.14 37.86
C VAL A 540 5.15 -10.98 37.13
N ARG A 541 6.39 -10.99 37.65
CA ARG A 541 7.47 -11.80 37.08
C ARG A 541 7.13 -13.29 37.23
N THR A 542 7.25 -14.03 36.14
CA THR A 542 6.90 -15.47 36.07
C THR A 542 7.69 -16.38 37.02
N GLY A 543 8.77 -15.90 37.66
CA GLY A 543 9.53 -16.65 38.68
C GLY A 543 8.91 -16.65 40.08
N GLU A 544 7.85 -15.88 40.34
CA GLU A 544 7.24 -15.80 41.69
C GLU A 544 5.92 -16.61 41.81
N ARG A 545 5.51 -17.36 40.78
CA ARG A 545 4.26 -18.15 40.80
C ARG A 545 4.38 -19.56 41.36
N GLU A 546 5.57 -20.07 41.63
CA GLU A 546 5.74 -21.49 42.04
C GLU A 546 5.75 -21.78 43.54
N VAL A 547 5.48 -20.82 44.42
CA VAL A 547 5.59 -21.06 45.88
C VAL A 547 4.29 -20.85 46.66
N LYS A 548 3.12 -20.96 46.06
CA LYS A 548 1.87 -20.88 46.84
C LYS A 548 0.80 -21.93 46.48
N SER A 549 1.15 -23.17 46.27
CA SER A 549 0.13 -24.23 46.14
C SER A 549 0.39 -25.54 46.89
N GLU A 550 1.40 -25.61 47.74
CA GLU A 550 1.59 -26.81 48.61
C GLU A 550 1.91 -26.41 50.05
N ASN A 551 0.91 -25.99 50.79
CA ASN A 551 0.89 -26.12 52.27
C ASN A 551 -0.48 -25.67 52.84
N SER A 552 -1.50 -26.48 52.62
CA SER A 552 -2.71 -26.53 53.47
C SER A 552 -3.46 -27.83 53.27
N LYS A 553 -2.80 -28.92 53.62
CA LYS A 553 -3.46 -30.15 54.07
C LYS A 553 -2.45 -30.83 54.98
N ASP A 554 -2.62 -30.62 56.25
CA ASP A 554 -2.46 -31.50 57.36
C ASP A 554 -2.44 -30.67 58.64
N ASN A 555 -3.57 -30.64 59.29
CA ASN A 555 -3.74 -30.81 60.74
C ASN A 555 -5.17 -30.49 61.14
N ASP A 556 -5.79 -31.57 61.66
CA ASP A 556 -7.01 -31.77 62.46
C ASP A 556 -8.32 -31.88 61.71
#